data_c0b892b426e99986d06e93a6e46070aa
#
_entry.id   c0b892b426e99986d06e93a6e46070aa
#
_cell.length_a   1.000
_cell.length_b   1.000
_cell.length_c   1.000
_cell.angle_alpha   90.00
_cell.angle_beta   90.00
_cell.angle_gamma   90.00
#
_symmetry.space_group_name_H-M   'P 1'
#
loop_
_entity.id
_entity.type
_entity.pdbx_description
1 polymer ?
#
loop_
_entity_poly.entity_id
_entity_poly.type
_entity_poly.pdbx_seq_one_letter_code
_entity_poly.pdbx_strand_id
1 'polypeptide(L)' 'MSRIIYLSTPSSAGDHVLESLFKEAKKEERKDRALAVSIRLEALAVHITNSDMTGKEAAELLRREAARFENESQELH' A
#
# COMPACT_ATOMS: atom_id res chain seq x y z
N MET A 1 -8.29 -24.18 22.01
CA MET A 1 -8.12 -24.41 21.49
C MET A 1 -7.67 -24.78 20.90
N SER A 2 -7.25 -24.99 20.68
CA SER A 2 -6.65 -25.27 20.05
C SER A 2 -6.74 -25.77 19.12
N ARG A 3 -7.05 -25.72 18.44
CA ARG A 3 -7.13 -26.17 17.51
C ARG A 3 -6.41 -25.93 16.54
N ILE A 4 -5.90 -25.35 16.41
CA ILE A 4 -4.91 -25.04 15.64
C ILE A 4 -4.11 -26.13 15.32
N ILE A 5 -4.27 -27.06 15.96
CA ILE A 5 -3.57 -28.16 15.77
C ILE A 5 -3.64 -28.75 14.51
N TYR A 6 -4.69 -28.59 13.85
CA TYR A 6 -4.78 -29.17 12.60
C TYR A 6 -3.80 -28.59 11.69
N LEU A 7 -3.11 -27.61 12.10
CA LEU A 7 -2.08 -27.11 11.25
C LEU A 7 -1.01 -28.12 11.10
N SER A 8 -0.96 -29.07 11.95
CA SER A 8 0.04 -30.09 11.82
C SER A 8 -0.36 -31.12 10.78
N THR A 9 -1.53 -31.02 10.24
CA THR A 9 -1.90 -31.96 9.22
C THR A 9 -1.37 -31.47 7.96
N PRO A 10 -0.49 -32.13 7.32
CA PRO A 10 0.14 -31.65 6.12
C PRO A 10 -0.65 -32.02 4.92
N SER A 11 -1.80 -31.57 4.82
CA SER A 11 -2.60 -31.88 3.68
C SER A 11 -2.36 -30.84 2.62
N SER A 12 -2.20 -31.20 1.41
CA SER A 12 -2.00 -30.25 0.34
C SER A 12 -3.22 -29.35 0.17
N ALA A 13 -4.38 -29.84 0.57
CA ALA A 13 -5.58 -29.00 0.53
C ALA A 13 -5.45 -27.85 1.53
N GLY A 14 -4.89 -28.12 2.71
CA GLY A 14 -4.67 -27.09 3.70
C GLY A 14 -3.67 -26.05 3.24
N ASP A 15 -2.58 -26.51 2.61
CA ASP A 15 -1.57 -25.62 2.09
C ASP A 15 -2.16 -24.73 1.00
N HIS A 16 -3.01 -25.29 0.19
CA HIS A 16 -3.63 -24.56 -0.89
C HIS A 16 -4.53 -23.44 -0.34
N VAL A 17 -5.26 -23.73 0.70
CA VAL A 17 -6.15 -22.75 1.32
C VAL A 17 -5.33 -21.60 1.91
N LEU A 18 -4.24 -21.92 2.61
CA LEU A 18 -3.38 -20.90 3.17
C LEU A 18 -2.78 -20.02 2.09
N GLU A 19 -2.37 -20.63 1.00
CA GLU A 19 -1.81 -19.89 -0.13
C GLU A 19 -2.82 -18.93 -0.70
N SER A 20 -4.08 -19.37 -0.85
CA SER A 20 -5.14 -18.52 -1.32
C SER A 20 -5.40 -17.34 -0.39
N LEU A 21 -5.39 -17.60 0.92
CA LEU A 21 -5.60 -16.54 1.90
C LEU A 21 -4.49 -15.52 1.87
N PHE A 22 -3.24 -15.97 1.70
CA PHE A 22 -2.12 -15.04 1.60
C PHE A 22 -2.22 -14.19 0.33
N LYS A 23 -2.63 -14.78 -0.76
CA LYS A 23 -2.81 -14.04 -2.00
C LYS A 23 -3.89 -12.99 -1.88
N GLU A 24 -4.99 -13.34 -1.22
CA GLU A 24 -6.07 -12.39 -1.00
C GLU A 24 -5.64 -11.26 -0.08
N ALA A 25 -4.90 -11.58 0.97
CA ALA A 25 -4.40 -10.57 1.89
C ALA A 25 -3.48 -9.58 1.19
N LYS A 26 -2.60 -10.09 0.33
CA LYS A 26 -1.70 -9.23 -0.43
C LYS A 26 -2.45 -8.36 -1.42
N LYS A 27 -3.50 -8.90 -2.01
CA LYS A 27 -4.31 -8.17 -2.97
C LYS A 27 -5.03 -7.02 -2.27
N GLU A 28 -5.61 -7.28 -1.10
CA GLU A 28 -6.28 -6.25 -0.32
C GLU A 28 -5.31 -5.16 0.10
N GLU A 29 -4.12 -5.56 0.51
CA GLU A 29 -3.08 -4.62 0.91
C GLU A 29 -2.69 -3.70 -0.23
N ARG A 30 -2.59 -4.25 -1.43
CA ARG A 30 -2.27 -3.45 -2.62
C ARG A 30 -3.37 -2.47 -2.96
N LYS A 31 -4.62 -2.89 -2.80
CA LYS A 31 -5.76 -2.02 -3.04
C LYS A 31 -5.76 -0.87 -2.04
N ASP A 32 -5.51 -1.18 -0.77
CA ASP A 32 -5.49 -0.18 0.28
C ASP A 32 -4.38 0.85 0.04
N ARG A 33 -3.23 0.39 -0.41
CA ARG A 33 -2.13 1.29 -0.71
C ARG A 33 -2.43 2.16 -1.91
N ALA A 34 -3.03 1.56 -2.94
CA ALA A 34 -3.40 2.32 -4.12
C ALA A 34 -4.42 3.39 -3.78
N LEU A 35 -5.37 3.06 -2.92
CA LEU A 35 -6.38 4.01 -2.48
C LEU A 35 -5.74 5.13 -1.67
N ALA A 36 -4.82 4.80 -0.78
CA ALA A 36 -4.13 5.79 0.03
C ALA A 36 -3.34 6.76 -0.86
N VAL A 37 -2.68 6.24 -1.88
CA VAL A 37 -1.94 7.08 -2.83
C VAL A 37 -2.90 7.98 -3.61
N SER A 38 -4.04 7.44 -4.01
CA SER A 38 -5.04 8.20 -4.74
C SER A 38 -5.56 9.37 -3.91
N ILE A 39 -5.87 9.12 -2.65
CA ILE A 39 -6.34 10.15 -1.73
C ILE A 39 -5.26 11.22 -1.54
N ARG A 40 -4.01 10.78 -1.40
CA ARG A 40 -2.91 11.71 -1.22
C ARG A 40 -2.70 12.60 -2.45
N LEU A 41 -2.80 12.01 -3.64
CA LEU A 41 -2.65 12.77 -4.87
C LEU A 41 -3.75 13.82 -5.01
N GLU A 42 -4.96 13.44 -4.64
CA GLU A 42 -6.08 14.36 -4.69
C GLU A 42 -5.85 15.52 -3.72
N ALA A 43 -5.38 15.21 -2.52
CA ALA A 43 -5.07 16.24 -1.53
C ALA A 43 -3.99 17.20 -2.03
N LEU A 44 -2.98 16.65 -2.70
CA LEU A 44 -1.91 17.48 -3.27
C LEU A 44 -2.45 18.37 -4.38
N ALA A 45 -3.33 17.85 -5.21
CA ALA A 45 -3.92 18.63 -6.29
C ALA A 45 -4.72 19.80 -5.72
N VAL A 46 -5.52 19.55 -4.69
CA VAL A 46 -6.29 20.58 -4.03
C VAL A 46 -5.37 21.65 -3.44
N HIS A 47 -4.30 21.21 -2.78
CA HIS A 47 -3.35 22.11 -2.17
C HIS A 47 -2.67 23.00 -3.23
N ILE A 48 -2.24 22.40 -4.33
CA ILE A 48 -1.60 23.12 -5.42
C ILE A 48 -2.52 24.19 -5.98
N THR A 49 -3.78 23.82 -6.18
CA THR A 49 -4.77 24.75 -6.72
C THR A 49 -5.08 25.88 -5.74
N ASN A 50 -5.31 25.55 -4.49
CA ASN A 50 -5.66 26.54 -3.47
C ASN A 50 -4.52 27.49 -3.12
N SER A 51 -3.29 27.03 -3.30
CA SER A 51 -2.11 27.85 -3.00
C SER A 51 -1.63 28.61 -4.23
N ASP A 52 -2.29 28.42 -5.35
CA ASP A 52 -1.94 29.10 -6.58
C ASP A 52 -0.48 28.88 -6.96
N MET A 53 -0.01 27.65 -6.82
CA MET A 53 1.36 27.32 -7.10
C MET A 53 1.69 27.38 -8.57
N THR A 54 2.92 27.82 -8.87
CA THR A 54 3.42 27.76 -10.22
C THR A 54 3.74 26.32 -10.55
N GLY A 55 3.93 26.00 -11.84
CA GLY A 55 4.32 24.65 -12.22
C GLY A 55 5.61 24.21 -11.57
N LYS A 56 6.57 25.14 -11.41
CA LYS A 56 7.84 24.83 -10.78
C LYS A 56 7.66 24.46 -9.32
N GLU A 57 6.84 25.23 -8.63
CA GLU A 57 6.57 24.95 -7.20
C GLU A 57 5.85 23.63 -7.04
N ALA A 58 4.87 23.37 -7.90
CA ALA A 58 4.14 22.13 -7.85
C ALA A 58 5.07 20.93 -8.11
N ALA A 59 5.99 21.09 -9.07
CA ALA A 59 6.94 20.04 -9.39
C ALA A 59 7.85 19.74 -8.20
N GLU A 60 8.29 20.76 -7.50
CA GLU A 60 9.13 20.55 -6.31
C GLU A 60 8.36 19.84 -5.21
N LEU A 61 7.11 20.20 -5.01
CA LEU A 61 6.26 19.55 -4.04
C LEU A 61 6.11 18.07 -4.37
N LEU A 62 5.84 17.76 -5.64
CA LEU A 62 5.68 16.38 -6.06
C LEU A 62 6.97 15.57 -5.92
N ARG A 63 8.13 16.19 -6.16
CA ARG A 63 9.40 15.51 -5.97
C ARG A 63 9.66 15.17 -4.51
N ARG A 64 9.29 16.06 -3.60
CA ARG A 64 9.43 15.80 -2.18
C ARG A 64 8.51 14.66 -1.76
N GLU A 65 7.31 14.65 -2.32
CA GLU A 65 6.35 13.59 -2.03
C GLU A 65 6.86 12.25 -2.54
N ALA A 66 7.43 12.25 -3.75
CA ALA A 66 7.98 11.02 -4.33
C ALA A 66 9.14 10.50 -3.48
N ALA A 67 9.98 11.39 -2.99
CA ALA A 67 11.10 10.98 -2.12
C ALA A 67 10.59 10.37 -0.82
N ARG A 68 9.50 10.90 -0.28
CA ARG A 68 8.92 10.37 0.94
C ARG A 68 8.38 8.95 0.73
N PHE A 69 7.70 8.74 -0.39
CA PHE A 69 7.20 7.41 -0.73
C PHE A 69 8.35 6.42 -0.94
N GLU A 70 9.41 6.88 -1.57
CA GLU A 70 10.58 6.03 -1.79
C GLU A 70 11.21 5.63 -0.47
N ASN A 71 11.33 6.56 0.46
CA ASN A 71 11.88 6.26 1.78
C ASN A 71 11.00 5.27 2.54
N GLU A 72 9.71 5.43 2.46
CA GLU A 72 8.79 4.48 3.09
C GLU A 72 8.94 3.09 2.51
N SER A 73 9.11 3.01 1.20
CA SER A 73 9.31 1.74 0.53
C SER A 73 10.57 1.04 1.05
N GLN A 74 11.64 1.80 1.28
CA GLN A 74 12.87 1.23 1.78
C GLN A 74 12.75 0.79 3.23
N GLU A 75 11.98 1.49 4.02
CA GLU A 75 11.79 1.13 5.41
C GLU A 75 11.02 -0.17 5.60
N LEU A 76 10.25 -0.55 4.61
CA LEU A 76 9.45 -1.74 4.71
C LEU A 76 10.22 -3.01 4.35
N HIS A 77 11.47 -2.90 4.01
CA HIS A 77 12.32 -4.06 3.77
C HIS A 77 13.00 -4.51 5.08
#